data_8a158460cbd6ab4b5ea22091ff1d20df
#
_entry.id   8a158460cbd6ab4b5ea22091ff1d20df
#
_cell.length_a   1.000
_cell.length_b   1.000
_cell.length_c   1.000
_cell.angle_alpha   90.00
_cell.angle_beta   90.00
_cell.angle_gamma   90.00
#
_symmetry.space_group_name_H-M   'P 1'
#
loop_
_entity.id
_entity.type
_entity.pdbx_description
1 polymer ?
#
loop_
_entity_poly.entity_id
_entity_poly.type
_entity_poly.pdbx_seq_one_letter_code
_entity_poly.pdbx_strand_id
1 'polypeptide(L)'
;MPIKTQNDLPVKEILERENIFVMDENRASHQNIRQLEIAIVNLMPLKEDTELQILRSLSNTPIQVNVTFVTTSTHEATHTSLSHLNKFYETFDDIKDRYFDGMIITGAPVELMEYEEVDYWDEICSIMEWSKTHATSTLHLCWGAQ
;
A
#
# COMPACT_ATOMS: atom_id res chain seq x y z
N MET A 1 18.97 -3.45 -3.18
CA MET A 1 18.23 -4.72 -3.22
C MET A 1 16.78 -4.40 -3.50
N PRO A 2 16.01 -5.29 -4.12
CA PRO A 2 14.77 -4.94 -4.80
C PRO A 2 13.56 -4.91 -3.89
N ILE A 3 12.55 -4.15 -4.34
CA ILE A 3 11.19 -4.28 -3.83
C ILE A 3 10.62 -5.62 -4.29
N LYS A 4 9.96 -6.33 -3.38
CA LYS A 4 9.12 -7.47 -3.70
C LYS A 4 7.69 -6.98 -3.94
N THR A 5 7.12 -7.35 -5.07
CA THR A 5 5.72 -7.07 -5.41
C THR A 5 4.99 -8.36 -5.76
N GLN A 6 3.66 -8.28 -5.78
CA GLN A 6 2.87 -9.39 -6.31
C GLN A 6 3.24 -9.67 -7.76
N ASN A 7 3.09 -10.95 -8.14
CA ASN A 7 3.27 -11.36 -9.51
C ASN A 7 2.30 -10.62 -10.43
N ASP A 8 2.77 -10.23 -11.60
CA ASP A 8 1.99 -9.56 -12.64
C ASP A 8 1.42 -8.18 -12.26
N LEU A 9 1.94 -7.50 -11.24
CA LEU A 9 1.55 -6.12 -10.96
C LEU A 9 1.94 -5.22 -12.16
N PRO A 10 0.99 -4.47 -12.78
CA PRO A 10 1.26 -3.73 -14.02
C PRO A 10 2.39 -2.72 -13.95
N VAL A 11 2.55 -2.04 -12.81
CA VAL A 11 3.61 -1.03 -12.62
C VAL A 11 5.02 -1.62 -12.60
N LYS A 12 5.16 -2.94 -12.45
CA LYS A 12 6.46 -3.63 -12.49
C LYS A 12 7.19 -3.37 -13.80
N GLU A 13 6.50 -3.48 -14.93
CA GLU A 13 7.10 -3.24 -16.25
C GLU A 13 7.60 -1.80 -16.42
N ILE A 14 6.89 -0.82 -15.84
CA ILE A 14 7.29 0.59 -15.88
C ILE A 14 8.56 0.80 -15.06
N LEU A 15 8.60 0.24 -13.85
CA LEU A 15 9.77 0.33 -12.96
C LEU A 15 11.01 -0.33 -13.59
N GLU A 16 10.85 -1.48 -14.25
CA GLU A 16 11.94 -2.16 -14.94
C GLU A 16 12.48 -1.33 -16.13
N ARG A 17 11.62 -0.63 -16.86
CA ARG A 17 12.03 0.32 -17.93
C ARG A 17 12.80 1.51 -17.36
N GLU A 18 12.56 1.90 -16.14
CA GLU A 18 13.30 2.95 -15.42
C GLU A 18 14.59 2.45 -14.77
N ASN A 19 15.00 1.21 -15.05
CA ASN A 19 16.14 0.51 -14.44
C ASN A 19 16.00 0.35 -12.91
N ILE A 20 14.77 0.30 -12.43
CA ILE A 20 14.46 0.00 -11.03
C ILE A 20 14.21 -1.50 -10.92
N PHE A 21 15.04 -2.18 -10.15
CA PHE A 21 14.94 -3.62 -10.00
C PHE A 21 13.80 -4.01 -9.06
N VAL A 22 12.81 -4.71 -9.58
CA VAL A 22 11.66 -5.24 -8.85
C VAL A 22 11.75 -6.76 -8.83
N MET A 23 11.52 -7.36 -7.67
CA MET A 23 11.54 -8.81 -7.49
C MET A 23 10.11 -9.34 -7.39
N ASP A 24 9.81 -10.40 -8.11
CA ASP A 24 8.57 -11.14 -7.92
C ASP A 24 8.66 -12.10 -6.73
N GLU A 25 7.50 -12.63 -6.33
CA GLU A 25 7.40 -13.54 -5.18
C GLU A 25 8.23 -14.81 -5.36
N ASN A 26 8.27 -15.35 -6.58
CA ASN A 26 9.01 -16.58 -6.87
C ASN A 26 10.51 -16.40 -6.65
N ARG A 27 11.07 -15.29 -7.12
CA ARG A 27 12.49 -15.01 -6.95
C ARG A 27 12.82 -14.66 -5.49
N ALA A 28 11.93 -13.95 -4.80
CA ALA A 28 12.12 -13.58 -3.39
C ALA A 28 12.13 -14.80 -2.46
N SER A 29 11.32 -15.83 -2.75
CA SER A 29 11.23 -17.06 -1.96
C SER A 29 12.54 -17.87 -1.91
N HIS A 30 13.44 -17.65 -2.87
CA HIS A 30 14.75 -18.32 -2.92
C HIS A 30 15.86 -17.56 -2.17
N GLN A 31 15.52 -16.45 -1.53
CA GLN A 31 16.47 -15.65 -0.75
C GLN A 31 16.15 -15.77 0.75
N ASN A 32 17.12 -16.20 1.54
CA ASN A 32 17.00 -16.28 3.00
C ASN A 32 17.39 -14.95 3.65
N ILE A 33 16.64 -13.87 3.33
CA ILE A 33 16.87 -12.52 3.84
C ILE A 33 15.57 -12.05 4.50
N ARG A 34 15.64 -11.52 5.73
CA ARG A 34 14.51 -10.84 6.36
C ARG A 34 14.20 -9.57 5.55
N GLN A 35 13.00 -9.52 5.00
CA GLN A 35 12.47 -8.34 4.32
C GLN A 35 11.69 -7.46 5.30
N LEU A 36 11.58 -6.17 4.99
CA LEU A 36 10.66 -5.27 5.68
C LEU A 36 9.26 -5.45 5.13
N GLU A 37 8.30 -5.65 6.00
CA GLU A 37 6.87 -5.73 5.64
C GLU A 37 6.25 -4.34 5.73
N ILE A 38 5.82 -3.80 4.59
CA ILE A 38 5.23 -2.46 4.48
C ILE A 38 3.79 -2.57 3.98
N ALA A 39 2.84 -2.06 4.77
CA ALA A 39 1.46 -1.89 4.35
C ALA A 39 1.25 -0.50 3.75
N ILE A 40 0.52 -0.42 2.64
CA ILE A 40 0.17 0.85 2.00
C ILE A 40 -1.35 0.94 1.88
N VAL A 41 -1.96 1.75 2.74
CA VAL A 41 -3.38 2.08 2.67
C VAL A 41 -3.55 3.16 1.60
N ASN A 42 -4.00 2.74 0.42
CA ASN A 42 -4.09 3.60 -0.76
C ASN A 42 -5.52 4.14 -0.92
N LEU A 43 -5.73 5.38 -0.49
CA LEU A 43 -7.01 6.08 -0.56
C LEU A 43 -7.16 6.93 -1.84
N MET A 44 -6.12 6.96 -2.68
CA MET A 44 -6.13 7.75 -3.91
C MET A 44 -7.05 7.11 -4.96
N PRO A 45 -7.72 7.93 -5.80
CA PRO A 45 -8.63 7.42 -6.83
C PRO A 45 -7.89 6.70 -7.96
N LEU A 46 -6.75 7.23 -8.40
CA LEU A 46 -5.87 6.61 -9.41
C LEU A 46 -4.81 5.76 -8.71
N LYS A 47 -5.22 4.54 -8.34
CA LYS A 47 -4.38 3.67 -7.50
C LYS A 47 -3.07 3.27 -8.17
N GLU A 48 -3.08 2.96 -9.46
CA GLU A 48 -1.89 2.53 -10.21
C GLU A 48 -0.82 3.63 -10.27
N ASP A 49 -1.22 4.90 -10.42
CA ASP A 49 -0.28 6.02 -10.41
C ASP A 49 0.38 6.17 -9.02
N THR A 50 -0.40 6.02 -7.96
CA THR A 50 0.09 6.08 -6.58
C THR A 50 0.98 4.88 -6.26
N GLU A 51 0.63 3.68 -6.71
CA GLU A 51 1.47 2.48 -6.61
C GLU A 51 2.85 2.73 -7.22
N LEU A 52 2.88 3.26 -8.45
CA LEU A 52 4.11 3.58 -9.17
C LEU A 52 4.98 4.58 -8.40
N GLN A 53 4.39 5.66 -7.91
CA GLN A 53 5.10 6.72 -7.18
C GLN A 53 5.71 6.21 -5.87
N ILE A 54 4.94 5.46 -5.08
CA ILE A 54 5.39 4.93 -3.80
C ILE A 54 6.45 3.83 -4.00
N LEU A 55 6.21 2.90 -4.91
CA LEU A 55 7.17 1.83 -5.20
C LEU A 55 8.50 2.38 -5.73
N ARG A 56 8.46 3.41 -6.59
CA ARG A 56 9.66 4.11 -7.05
C ARG A 56 10.46 4.71 -5.89
N SER A 57 9.77 5.31 -4.92
CA SER A 57 10.42 5.89 -3.72
C SER A 57 11.00 4.82 -2.80
N LEU A 58 10.25 3.75 -2.54
CA LEU A 58 10.69 2.63 -1.69
C LEU A 58 11.81 1.81 -2.32
N SER A 59 11.95 1.81 -3.64
CA SER A 59 12.99 1.06 -4.34
C SER A 59 14.40 1.62 -4.12
N ASN A 60 14.50 2.86 -3.68
CA ASN A 60 15.78 3.53 -3.43
C ASN A 60 16.37 3.16 -2.06
N THR A 61 16.41 1.88 -1.75
CA THR A 61 16.98 1.34 -0.52
C THR A 61 17.74 0.04 -0.79
N PRO A 62 18.82 -0.24 -0.06
CA PRO A 62 19.51 -1.53 -0.14
C PRO A 62 18.76 -2.66 0.60
N ILE A 63 17.71 -2.34 1.35
CA ILE A 63 16.94 -3.32 2.13
C ILE A 63 15.82 -3.89 1.27
N GLN A 64 15.59 -5.18 1.35
CA GLN A 64 14.46 -5.81 0.69
C GLN A 64 13.15 -5.41 1.37
N VAL A 65 12.19 -4.91 0.59
CA VAL A 65 10.88 -4.47 1.05
C VAL A 65 9.81 -5.33 0.38
N ASN A 66 8.91 -5.87 1.19
CA ASN A 66 7.69 -6.53 0.75
C ASN A 66 6.51 -5.58 0.96
N VAL A 67 5.75 -5.31 -0.10
CA VAL A 67 4.65 -4.34 -0.07
C VAL A 67 3.31 -5.05 -0.12
N THR A 68 2.42 -4.70 0.81
CA THR A 68 1.01 -5.08 0.82
C THR A 68 0.15 -3.85 0.59
N PHE A 69 -0.58 -3.82 -0.53
CA PHE A 69 -1.55 -2.76 -0.78
C PHE A 69 -2.87 -3.06 -0.09
N VAL A 70 -3.42 -2.04 0.57
CA VAL A 70 -4.67 -2.13 1.33
C VAL A 70 -5.67 -1.12 0.78
N THR A 71 -6.89 -1.56 0.56
CA THR A 71 -8.02 -0.72 0.18
C THR A 71 -9.08 -0.74 1.26
N THR A 72 -9.90 0.31 1.30
CA THR A 72 -11.08 0.35 2.17
C THR A 72 -12.18 -0.55 1.62
N SER A 73 -12.88 -1.25 2.51
CA SER A 73 -13.99 -2.15 2.15
C SER A 73 -15.32 -1.40 2.02
N THR A 74 -15.43 -0.24 2.65
CA THR A 74 -16.65 0.59 2.72
C THR A 74 -16.81 1.54 1.53
N HIS A 75 -15.79 1.70 0.71
CA HIS A 75 -15.80 2.62 -0.44
C HIS A 75 -15.58 1.87 -1.76
N GLU A 76 -16.44 2.11 -2.74
CA GLU A 76 -16.26 1.61 -4.11
C GLU A 76 -15.34 2.53 -4.90
N ALA A 77 -14.21 2.00 -5.33
CA ALA A 77 -13.27 2.74 -6.18
C ALA A 77 -13.89 3.01 -7.56
N THR A 78 -14.01 4.28 -7.93
CA THR A 78 -14.62 4.70 -9.21
C THR A 78 -13.67 4.72 -10.39
N HIS A 79 -12.37 4.83 -10.14
CA HIS A 79 -11.35 5.01 -11.18
C HIS A 79 -10.36 3.83 -11.32
N THR A 80 -10.51 2.81 -10.51
CA THR A 80 -9.69 1.58 -10.58
C THR A 80 -10.59 0.38 -10.82
N SER A 81 -10.19 -0.52 -11.70
CA SER A 81 -11.00 -1.70 -12.02
C SER A 81 -11.10 -2.64 -10.81
N LEU A 82 -12.28 -3.22 -10.61
CA LEU A 82 -12.49 -4.23 -9.57
C LEU A 82 -11.55 -5.44 -9.72
N SER A 83 -11.19 -5.80 -10.95
CA SER A 83 -10.25 -6.88 -11.22
C SER A 83 -8.85 -6.57 -10.70
N HIS A 84 -8.37 -5.32 -10.81
CA HIS A 84 -7.11 -4.88 -10.25
C HIS A 84 -7.14 -4.92 -8.72
N LEU A 85 -8.20 -4.38 -8.12
CA LEU A 85 -8.37 -4.39 -6.66
C LEU A 85 -8.40 -5.82 -6.10
N ASN A 86 -9.23 -6.68 -6.67
CA ASN A 86 -9.36 -8.07 -6.19
C ASN A 86 -8.07 -8.88 -6.34
N LYS A 87 -7.23 -8.52 -7.29
CA LYS A 87 -5.97 -9.24 -7.56
C LYS A 87 -4.81 -8.73 -6.70
N PHE A 88 -4.72 -7.44 -6.43
CA PHE A 88 -3.52 -6.80 -5.88
C PHE A 88 -3.73 -6.12 -4.52
N TYR A 89 -4.97 -5.94 -4.09
CA TYR A 89 -5.31 -5.27 -2.84
C TYR A 89 -5.90 -6.24 -1.83
N GLU A 90 -5.56 -6.01 -0.58
CA GLU A 90 -6.16 -6.67 0.58
C GLU A 90 -7.06 -5.67 1.32
N THR A 91 -8.03 -6.18 2.10
CA THR A 91 -8.85 -5.36 3.00
C THR A 91 -8.23 -5.30 4.38
N PHE A 92 -8.76 -4.42 5.24
CA PHE A 92 -8.32 -4.37 6.64
C PHE A 92 -8.53 -5.71 7.36
N ASP A 93 -9.64 -6.40 7.09
CA ASP A 93 -9.91 -7.71 7.67
C ASP A 93 -8.88 -8.77 7.30
N ASP A 94 -8.30 -8.68 6.10
CA ASP A 94 -7.28 -9.63 5.64
C ASP A 94 -5.93 -9.42 6.36
N ILE A 95 -5.63 -8.21 6.79
CA ILE A 95 -4.32 -7.84 7.37
C ILE A 95 -4.32 -7.68 8.89
N LYS A 96 -5.47 -7.64 9.55
CA LYS A 96 -5.61 -7.27 10.97
C LYS A 96 -4.81 -8.14 11.95
N ASP A 97 -4.51 -9.39 11.58
CA ASP A 97 -3.72 -10.32 12.40
C ASP A 97 -2.22 -10.29 12.05
N ARG A 98 -1.80 -9.44 11.11
CA ARG A 98 -0.41 -9.31 10.67
C ARG A 98 0.28 -8.14 11.36
N TYR A 99 1.60 -8.23 11.45
CA TYR A 99 2.46 -7.16 11.93
C TYR A 99 3.31 -6.61 10.78
N PHE A 100 3.46 -5.28 10.74
CA PHE A 100 4.22 -4.58 9.71
C PHE A 100 5.37 -3.78 10.32
N ASP A 101 6.49 -3.75 9.63
CA ASP A 101 7.63 -2.89 10.00
C ASP A 101 7.33 -1.41 9.71
N GLY A 102 6.49 -1.16 8.70
CA GLY A 102 6.01 0.18 8.38
C GLY A 102 4.63 0.19 7.74
N MET A 103 3.96 1.33 7.85
CA MET A 103 2.70 1.60 7.18
C MET A 103 2.73 2.97 6.52
N ILE A 104 2.11 3.08 5.36
CA ILE A 104 1.87 4.36 4.68
C ILE A 104 0.38 4.53 4.49
N ILE A 105 -0.18 5.64 4.95
CA ILE A 105 -1.56 6.04 4.67
C ILE A 105 -1.49 7.23 3.72
N THR A 106 -2.06 7.08 2.53
CA THR A 106 -2.01 8.12 1.50
C THR A 106 -3.02 9.24 1.76
N GLY A 107 -2.93 10.30 0.96
CA GLY A 107 -4.00 11.27 0.85
C GLY A 107 -5.26 10.69 0.21
N ALA A 108 -6.34 11.48 0.26
CA ALA A 108 -7.61 11.19 -0.37
C ALA A 108 -8.19 12.49 -0.92
N PRO A 109 -8.98 12.46 -2.03
CA PRO A 109 -9.56 13.66 -2.62
C PRO A 109 -10.87 14.07 -1.92
N VAL A 110 -10.82 14.22 -0.60
CA VAL A 110 -11.99 14.51 0.26
C VAL A 110 -11.76 15.76 1.14
N GLU A 111 -10.86 16.62 0.75
CA GLU A 111 -10.43 17.81 1.50
C GLU A 111 -11.54 18.86 1.69
N LEU A 112 -12.64 18.76 0.94
CA LEU A 112 -13.79 19.65 1.06
C LEU A 112 -14.96 19.04 1.85
N MET A 113 -14.79 17.82 2.35
CA MET A 113 -15.79 17.11 3.16
C MET A 113 -15.43 17.19 4.63
N GLU A 114 -16.45 17.23 5.49
CA GLU A 114 -16.21 16.99 6.91
C GLU A 114 -15.79 15.53 7.12
N TYR A 115 -14.99 15.26 8.14
CA TYR A 115 -14.42 13.91 8.36
C TYR A 115 -15.51 12.84 8.50
N GLU A 116 -16.58 13.14 9.23
CA GLU A 116 -17.68 12.23 9.49
C GLU A 116 -18.55 11.96 8.24
N GLU A 117 -18.43 12.77 7.20
CA GLU A 117 -19.13 12.60 5.92
C GLU A 117 -18.38 11.66 4.97
N VAL A 118 -17.13 11.34 5.28
CA VAL A 118 -16.32 10.41 4.47
C VAL A 118 -16.78 8.98 4.76
N ASP A 119 -17.25 8.27 3.76
CA ASP A 119 -17.88 6.94 3.87
C ASP A 119 -16.96 5.85 4.45
N TYR A 120 -15.64 6.02 4.39
CA TYR A 120 -14.65 5.12 5.01
C TYR A 120 -13.98 5.72 6.28
N TRP A 121 -14.57 6.76 6.88
CA TRP A 121 -13.98 7.42 8.05
C TRP A 121 -13.78 6.48 9.24
N ASP A 122 -14.81 5.73 9.60
CA ASP A 122 -14.72 4.78 10.73
C ASP A 122 -13.70 3.68 10.48
N GLU A 123 -13.58 3.21 9.23
CA GLU A 123 -12.59 2.21 8.85
C GLU A 123 -11.17 2.76 8.97
N ILE A 124 -10.92 3.98 8.51
CA ILE A 124 -9.61 4.65 8.64
C ILE A 124 -9.26 4.88 10.11
N CYS A 125 -10.19 5.34 10.94
CA CYS A 125 -9.98 5.48 12.36
C CYS A 125 -9.59 4.15 13.02
N SER A 126 -10.25 3.06 12.63
CA SER A 126 -9.94 1.71 13.10
C SER A 126 -8.55 1.26 12.67
N ILE A 127 -8.15 1.52 11.43
CA ILE A 127 -6.82 1.23 10.90
C ILE A 127 -5.74 2.04 11.65
N MET A 128 -5.99 3.33 11.89
CA MET A 128 -5.05 4.18 12.62
C MET A 128 -4.87 3.71 14.07
N GLU A 129 -5.93 3.34 14.76
CA GLU A 129 -5.84 2.79 16.11
C GLU A 129 -5.10 1.45 16.14
N TRP A 130 -5.42 0.54 15.21
CA TRP A 130 -4.75 -0.74 15.03
C TRP A 130 -3.25 -0.57 14.72
N SER A 131 -2.88 0.43 13.94
CA SER A 131 -1.49 0.67 13.56
C SER A 131 -0.57 0.93 14.76
N LYS A 132 -1.09 1.46 15.86
CA LYS A 132 -0.30 1.73 17.08
C LYS A 132 0.33 0.46 17.68
N THR A 133 -0.28 -0.69 17.44
CA THR A 133 0.17 -1.98 17.97
C THR A 133 0.68 -2.94 16.92
N HIS A 134 0.34 -2.73 15.64
CA HIS A 134 0.64 -3.65 14.53
C HIS A 134 1.58 -3.06 13.46
N ALA A 135 1.97 -1.81 13.58
CA ALA A 135 3.00 -1.21 12.75
C ALA A 135 4.08 -0.56 13.62
N THR A 136 5.35 -0.79 13.30
CA THR A 136 6.45 -0.15 14.04
C THR A 136 6.47 1.36 13.82
N SER A 137 6.18 1.79 12.59
CA SER A 137 6.14 3.20 12.19
C SER A 137 5.08 3.42 11.13
N THR A 138 4.39 4.55 11.19
CA THR A 138 3.38 4.93 10.20
C THR A 138 3.70 6.30 9.62
N LEU A 139 3.72 6.38 8.29
CA LEU A 139 3.84 7.62 7.53
C LEU A 139 2.44 8.02 7.04
N HIS A 140 2.01 9.17 7.47
CA HIS A 140 0.76 9.78 7.03
C HIS A 140 1.04 10.86 5.99
N LEU A 141 0.34 10.81 4.86
CA LEU A 141 0.52 11.74 3.74
C LEU A 141 -0.75 12.55 3.50
N CYS A 142 -0.60 13.87 3.32
CA CYS A 142 -1.65 14.79 2.93
C CYS A 142 -2.88 14.67 3.86
N TRP A 143 -4.06 14.34 3.33
CA TRP A 143 -5.28 14.15 4.12
C TRP A 143 -5.12 13.10 5.23
N GLY A 144 -4.40 12.03 4.96
CA GLY A 144 -4.09 11.02 5.99
C GLY A 144 -3.26 11.55 7.16
N ALA A 145 -2.69 12.75 7.05
CA ALA A 145 -1.90 13.41 8.10
C ALA A 145 -2.69 14.49 8.87
N GLN A 146 -3.88 14.85 8.43
CA GLN A 146 -4.74 15.85 9.05
C GLN A 146 -5.55 15.25 10.18
#